data_ae8fb4c6015e5ddc25faba1529423c38
#
_entry.id   ae8fb4c6015e5ddc25faba1529423c38
#
_cell.length_a   1.000
_cell.length_b   1.000
_cell.length_c   1.000
_cell.angle_alpha   90.00
_cell.angle_beta   90.00
_cell.angle_gamma   90.00
#
_symmetry.space_group_name_H-M   'P 1'
#
loop_
_entity.id
_entity.type
_entity.pdbx_description
1 polymer ?
#
loop_
_entity_poly.entity_id
_entity_poly.type
_entity_poly.pdbx_seq_one_letter_code
_entity_poly.pdbx_strand_id
1 'polypeptide(L)'
;MPKPYIHFSREEFSQRQKKTRTLLQKLELDGLLIFKIEDMYWLTGYESDGFCIFGSMFIGTNGALTHLARPADLGNLFYSSICEDVRISHDTEGSTRAEHIKDMLRSHGMEGKKIGIQVDTMGLTPRLFLQIKEILDGWCDLTVAPDFIRVLRLVKSSQELDYFRKAGEIMDIVMDKVIEATYPGAFEGDIYATFYDTLFRLDADLP
;
A
#
# COMPACT_ATOMS: atom_id res chain seq x y z
N MET A 1 3.60 13.07 -18.46
CA MET A 1 4.33 12.48 -17.33
C MET A 1 5.12 11.28 -17.84
N PRO A 2 6.31 10.97 -17.29
CA PRO A 2 7.01 9.74 -17.63
C PRO A 2 6.13 8.53 -17.31
N LYS A 3 6.33 7.41 -18.02
CA LYS A 3 5.66 6.16 -17.66
C LYS A 3 6.16 5.71 -16.28
N PRO A 4 5.29 5.30 -15.35
CA PRO A 4 5.75 4.78 -14.07
C PRO A 4 6.59 3.51 -14.28
N TYR A 5 7.62 3.36 -13.48
CA TYR A 5 8.34 2.12 -13.33
C TYR A 5 7.51 1.19 -12.44
N ILE A 6 7.04 0.09 -13.00
CA ILE A 6 6.15 -0.86 -12.31
C ILE A 6 6.72 -2.26 -12.43
N HIS A 7 6.70 -3.01 -11.32
CA HIS A 7 7.25 -4.36 -11.25
C HIS A 7 6.32 -5.43 -11.85
N PHE A 8 5.03 -5.14 -11.94
CA PHE A 8 4.02 -6.04 -12.48
C PHE A 8 3.34 -5.42 -13.69
N SER A 9 2.79 -6.26 -14.55
CA SER A 9 2.04 -5.78 -15.71
C SER A 9 0.76 -5.03 -15.30
N ARG A 10 0.26 -4.14 -16.17
CA ARG A 10 -1.01 -3.44 -15.94
C ARG A 10 -2.18 -4.42 -15.87
N GLU A 11 -2.11 -5.52 -16.60
CA GLU A 11 -3.07 -6.62 -16.60
C GLU A 11 -3.11 -7.31 -15.23
N GLU A 12 -1.95 -7.54 -14.62
CA GLU A 12 -1.85 -8.10 -13.26
C GLU A 12 -2.54 -7.19 -12.24
N PHE A 13 -2.26 -5.89 -12.25
CA PHE A 13 -2.93 -4.93 -11.36
C PHE A 13 -4.44 -4.87 -11.62
N SER A 14 -4.88 -4.91 -12.87
CA SER A 14 -6.30 -4.95 -13.22
C SER A 14 -7.00 -6.17 -12.65
N GLN A 15 -6.37 -7.35 -12.73
CA GLN A 15 -6.90 -8.58 -12.14
C GLN A 15 -6.98 -8.51 -10.61
N ARG A 16 -5.97 -7.94 -9.94
CA ARG A 16 -5.94 -7.75 -8.48
C ARG A 16 -7.08 -6.82 -8.03
N GLN A 17 -7.26 -5.70 -8.72
CA GLN A 17 -8.36 -4.77 -8.47
C GLN A 17 -9.73 -5.42 -8.71
N LYS A 18 -9.88 -6.22 -9.78
CA LYS A 18 -11.11 -6.97 -10.06
C LYS A 18 -11.42 -7.98 -8.96
N LYS A 19 -10.42 -8.75 -8.50
CA LYS A 19 -10.58 -9.69 -7.38
C LYS A 19 -11.04 -8.97 -6.10
N THR A 20 -10.43 -7.81 -5.80
CA THR A 20 -10.80 -6.98 -4.66
C THR A 20 -12.23 -6.49 -4.76
N ARG A 21 -12.65 -5.91 -5.89
CA ARG A 21 -14.03 -5.46 -6.11
C ARG A 21 -15.05 -6.59 -6.03
N THR A 22 -14.72 -7.76 -6.56
CA THR A 22 -15.59 -8.95 -6.45
C THR A 22 -15.79 -9.37 -4.99
N LEU A 23 -14.75 -9.25 -4.18
CA LEU A 23 -14.85 -9.60 -2.76
C LEU A 23 -15.60 -8.52 -1.97
N LEU A 24 -15.43 -7.24 -2.29
CA LEU A 24 -16.23 -6.16 -1.72
C LEU A 24 -17.72 -6.40 -1.97
N GLN A 25 -18.11 -6.76 -3.20
CA GLN A 25 -19.50 -7.09 -3.53
C GLN A 25 -20.03 -8.26 -2.70
N LYS A 26 -19.22 -9.33 -2.50
CA LYS A 26 -19.60 -10.48 -1.66
C LYS A 26 -19.78 -10.11 -0.19
N LEU A 27 -19.06 -9.10 0.29
CA LEU A 27 -19.14 -8.58 1.64
C LEU A 27 -20.21 -7.47 1.79
N GLU A 28 -20.94 -7.19 0.72
CA GLU A 28 -21.95 -6.13 0.66
C GLU A 28 -21.36 -4.75 1.01
N LEU A 29 -20.11 -4.48 0.58
CA LEU A 29 -19.43 -3.21 0.72
C LEU A 29 -19.41 -2.48 -0.63
N ASP A 30 -19.74 -1.20 -0.64
CA ASP A 30 -19.67 -0.35 -1.84
C ASP A 30 -18.22 0.09 -2.12
N GLY A 31 -17.35 0.11 -1.10
CA GLY A 31 -15.95 0.44 -1.24
C GLY A 31 -15.14 0.17 0.03
N LEU A 32 -13.83 0.38 -0.07
CA LEU A 32 -12.87 0.17 1.01
C LEU A 32 -11.91 1.35 1.11
N LEU A 33 -11.75 1.88 2.31
CA LEU A 33 -10.65 2.74 2.71
C LEU A 33 -9.46 1.90 3.15
N ILE A 34 -8.34 2.07 2.47
CA ILE A 34 -7.10 1.32 2.66
C ILE A 34 -6.06 2.26 3.25
N PHE A 35 -5.36 1.81 4.29
CA PHE A 35 -4.26 2.52 4.94
C PHE A 35 -2.98 1.67 5.01
N LYS A 36 -3.07 0.41 4.63
CA LYS A 36 -1.94 -0.52 4.59
C LYS A 36 -1.17 -0.34 3.28
N ILE A 37 0.11 0.04 3.39
CA ILE A 37 0.94 0.37 2.24
C ILE A 37 1.16 -0.83 1.33
N GLU A 38 1.30 -2.03 1.90
CA GLU A 38 1.48 -3.27 1.14
C GLU A 38 0.27 -3.60 0.28
N ASP A 39 -0.93 -3.21 0.71
CA ASP A 39 -2.16 -3.39 -0.07
C ASP A 39 -2.27 -2.33 -1.16
N MET A 40 -1.82 -1.10 -0.90
CA MET A 40 -1.70 -0.05 -1.93
C MET A 40 -0.70 -0.45 -3.01
N TYR A 41 0.48 -0.98 -2.62
CA TYR A 41 1.46 -1.51 -3.56
C TYR A 41 0.87 -2.65 -4.39
N TRP A 42 0.24 -3.62 -3.76
CA TRP A 42 -0.36 -4.77 -4.45
C TRP A 42 -1.44 -4.38 -5.46
N LEU A 43 -2.20 -3.32 -5.18
CA LEU A 43 -3.27 -2.82 -6.05
C LEU A 43 -2.79 -1.90 -7.17
N THR A 44 -1.68 -1.18 -6.97
CA THR A 44 -1.30 -0.07 -7.87
C THR A 44 0.18 0.02 -8.20
N GLY A 45 1.04 -0.72 -7.50
CA GLY A 45 2.50 -0.59 -7.60
C GLY A 45 3.09 0.57 -6.80
N TYR A 46 2.30 1.30 -6.01
CA TYR A 46 2.79 2.41 -5.19
C TYR A 46 3.83 1.96 -4.17
N GLU A 47 5.06 2.39 -4.34
CA GLU A 47 6.19 2.11 -3.46
C GLU A 47 6.43 3.26 -2.48
N SER A 48 6.62 2.91 -1.22
CA SER A 48 7.02 3.85 -0.18
C SER A 48 7.51 3.12 1.06
N ASP A 49 8.53 3.66 1.72
CA ASP A 49 9.01 3.18 3.03
C ASP A 49 8.15 3.71 4.18
N GLY A 50 7.12 4.48 3.86
CA GLY A 50 6.29 5.21 4.83
C GLY A 50 5.17 4.41 5.47
N PHE A 51 5.41 3.15 5.89
CA PHE A 51 4.39 2.26 6.47
C PHE A 51 3.71 2.80 7.74
N CYS A 52 4.36 3.73 8.46
CA CYS A 52 3.81 4.40 9.65
C CYS A 52 3.34 5.83 9.36
N ILE A 53 3.36 6.27 8.11
CA ILE A 53 3.04 7.63 7.71
C ILE A 53 1.65 7.63 7.04
N PHE A 54 0.92 8.76 7.18
CA PHE A 54 -0.38 8.89 6.57
C PHE A 54 -0.31 8.76 5.04
N GLY A 55 -1.07 7.84 4.52
CA GLY A 55 -1.49 7.69 3.15
C GLY A 55 -2.79 6.91 3.17
N SER A 56 -3.73 7.21 2.30
CA SER A 56 -4.94 6.42 2.16
C SER A 56 -5.28 6.19 0.70
N MET A 57 -5.93 5.07 0.44
CA MET A 57 -6.47 4.75 -0.87
C MET A 57 -7.93 4.37 -0.73
N PHE A 58 -8.74 4.76 -1.69
CA PHE A 58 -10.10 4.30 -1.82
C PHE A 58 -10.24 3.43 -3.07
N ILE A 59 -10.86 2.27 -2.91
CA ILE A 59 -11.29 1.41 -4.01
C ILE A 59 -12.80 1.16 -3.91
N GLY A 60 -13.54 1.53 -4.95
CA GLY A 60 -14.99 1.37 -5.01
C GLY A 60 -15.42 0.26 -5.97
N THR A 61 -16.57 -0.37 -5.68
CA THR A 61 -17.20 -1.35 -6.60
C THR A 61 -17.69 -0.70 -7.89
N ASN A 62 -17.91 0.62 -7.89
CA ASN A 62 -18.27 1.44 -9.05
C ASN A 62 -17.10 1.74 -10.01
N GLY A 63 -15.91 1.21 -9.74
CA GLY A 63 -14.72 1.46 -10.55
C GLY A 63 -13.77 2.50 -9.96
N ALA A 64 -14.18 3.27 -8.96
CA ALA A 64 -13.32 4.26 -8.30
C ALA A 64 -12.02 3.64 -7.78
N LEU A 65 -10.91 4.36 -7.96
CA LEU A 65 -9.60 4.06 -7.40
C LEU A 65 -8.87 5.39 -7.24
N THR A 66 -8.69 5.84 -6.01
CA THR A 66 -8.08 7.12 -5.69
C THR A 66 -7.05 6.96 -4.60
N HIS A 67 -5.90 7.60 -4.78
CA HIS A 67 -4.87 7.71 -3.75
C HIS A 67 -4.90 9.11 -3.13
N LEU A 68 -5.07 9.19 -1.82
CA LEU A 68 -4.96 10.43 -1.05
C LEU A 68 -3.65 10.41 -0.29
N ALA A 69 -2.71 11.27 -0.68
CA ALA A 69 -1.33 11.27 -0.22
C ALA A 69 -0.90 12.63 0.34
N ARG A 70 0.25 12.67 0.98
CA ARG A 70 0.91 13.92 1.37
C ARG A 70 1.64 14.51 0.16
N PRO A 71 1.94 15.82 0.15
CA PRO A 71 2.75 16.44 -0.91
C PRO A 71 4.11 15.76 -1.13
N ALA A 72 4.74 15.28 -0.03
CA ALA A 72 6.04 14.61 -0.09
C ALA A 72 6.02 13.26 -0.84
N ASP A 73 4.86 12.60 -0.93
CA ASP A 73 4.71 11.27 -1.53
C ASP A 73 4.43 11.32 -3.04
N LEU A 74 4.23 12.53 -3.61
CA LEU A 74 3.90 12.71 -5.03
C LEU A 74 4.94 12.11 -5.97
N GLY A 75 6.23 12.24 -5.63
CA GLY A 75 7.32 11.66 -6.42
C GLY A 75 7.14 10.14 -6.58
N ASN A 76 7.00 9.43 -5.46
CA ASN A 76 6.83 7.98 -5.46
C ASN A 76 5.57 7.55 -6.21
N LEU A 77 4.45 8.26 -6.03
CA LEU A 77 3.20 7.98 -6.74
C LEU A 77 3.35 8.10 -8.27
N PHE A 78 4.03 9.14 -8.74
CA PHE A 78 4.25 9.32 -10.18
C PHE A 78 5.22 8.32 -10.78
N TYR A 79 6.21 7.87 -10.01
CA TYR A 79 7.25 6.97 -10.50
C TYR A 79 6.89 5.49 -10.37
N SER A 80 6.07 5.09 -9.41
CA SER A 80 5.82 3.66 -9.14
C SER A 80 4.36 3.23 -9.24
N SER A 81 3.37 4.15 -9.30
CA SER A 81 1.95 3.81 -9.25
C SER A 81 1.25 3.91 -10.61
N ILE A 82 0.30 2.99 -10.85
CA ILE A 82 -0.64 3.08 -11.97
C ILE A 82 -1.91 3.85 -11.60
N CYS A 83 -2.07 4.33 -10.37
CA CYS A 83 -3.24 5.08 -9.94
C CYS A 83 -3.24 6.47 -10.61
N GLU A 84 -4.28 6.78 -11.37
CA GLU A 84 -4.40 8.04 -12.11
C GLU A 84 -5.05 9.15 -11.28
N ASP A 85 -6.01 8.82 -10.40
CA ASP A 85 -6.63 9.79 -9.49
C ASP A 85 -5.80 9.89 -8.19
N VAL A 86 -4.89 10.85 -8.19
CA VAL A 86 -4.03 11.16 -7.04
C VAL A 86 -4.45 12.52 -6.48
N ARG A 87 -4.77 12.57 -5.19
CA ARG A 87 -5.16 13.76 -4.46
C ARG A 87 -4.22 14.02 -3.31
N ILE A 88 -4.09 15.29 -2.95
CA ILE A 88 -3.15 15.71 -1.90
C ILE A 88 -3.90 16.17 -0.66
N SER A 89 -3.52 15.55 0.46
CA SER A 89 -3.93 15.98 1.79
C SER A 89 -2.89 16.96 2.31
N HIS A 90 -3.22 18.25 2.30
CA HIS A 90 -2.37 19.28 2.89
C HIS A 90 -2.65 19.41 4.38
N ASP A 91 -1.58 19.50 5.17
CA ASP A 91 -1.69 19.88 6.59
C ASP A 91 -1.81 21.42 6.65
N THR A 92 -3.02 21.93 6.43
CA THR A 92 -3.34 23.36 6.52
C THR A 92 -4.20 23.65 7.75
N GLU A 93 -4.05 24.86 8.30
CA GLU A 93 -4.88 25.28 9.44
C GLU A 93 -6.36 25.26 9.05
N GLY A 94 -7.20 24.61 9.86
CA GLY A 94 -8.64 24.49 9.63
C GLY A 94 -9.07 23.33 8.70
N SER A 95 -8.15 22.53 8.19
CA SER A 95 -8.46 21.33 7.38
C SER A 95 -7.86 20.08 8.01
N THR A 96 -8.61 18.99 8.00
CA THR A 96 -8.19 17.71 8.58
C THR A 96 -8.10 16.61 7.52
N ARG A 97 -7.26 15.61 7.76
CA ARG A 97 -7.18 14.42 6.91
C ARG A 97 -8.51 13.69 6.77
N ALA A 98 -9.32 13.72 7.83
CA ALA A 98 -10.66 13.12 7.82
C ALA A 98 -11.61 13.86 6.87
N GLU A 99 -11.53 15.19 6.79
CA GLU A 99 -12.28 15.99 5.80
C GLU A 99 -11.87 15.67 4.37
N HIS A 100 -10.57 15.57 4.10
CA HIS A 100 -10.07 15.18 2.77
C HIS A 100 -10.54 13.78 2.36
N ILE A 101 -10.60 12.83 3.31
CA ILE A 101 -11.17 11.49 3.07
C ILE A 101 -12.67 11.60 2.75
N LYS A 102 -13.44 12.39 3.51
CA LYS A 102 -14.87 12.60 3.24
C LYS A 102 -15.10 13.22 1.87
N ASP A 103 -14.29 14.22 1.48
CA ASP A 103 -14.39 14.87 0.18
C ASP A 103 -14.03 13.92 -0.98
N MET A 104 -13.02 13.07 -0.78
CA MET A 104 -12.70 12.00 -1.72
C MET A 104 -13.89 11.04 -1.88
N LEU A 105 -14.45 10.57 -0.79
CA LEU A 105 -15.63 9.67 -0.81
C LEU A 105 -16.85 10.34 -1.45
N ARG A 106 -17.11 11.62 -1.13
CA ARG A 106 -18.21 12.40 -1.72
C ARG A 106 -18.10 12.49 -3.24
N SER A 107 -16.91 12.74 -3.75
CA SER A 107 -16.68 12.84 -5.19
C SER A 107 -16.94 11.52 -5.94
N HIS A 108 -16.93 10.40 -5.24
CA HIS A 108 -17.25 9.07 -5.77
C HIS A 108 -18.70 8.63 -5.49
N GLY A 109 -19.54 9.52 -4.92
CA GLY A 109 -20.95 9.22 -4.64
C GLY A 109 -21.16 8.22 -3.52
N MET A 110 -20.32 8.26 -2.48
CA MET A 110 -20.34 7.30 -1.36
C MET A 110 -21.29 7.72 -0.24
N GLU A 111 -22.07 8.78 -0.39
CA GLU A 111 -23.09 9.16 0.58
C GLU A 111 -24.19 8.09 0.69
N GLY A 112 -24.54 7.71 1.91
CA GLY A 112 -25.50 6.65 2.21
C GLY A 112 -25.01 5.23 1.87
N LYS A 113 -23.75 5.07 1.45
CA LYS A 113 -23.16 3.79 1.06
C LYS A 113 -22.48 3.10 2.23
N LYS A 114 -22.24 1.78 2.09
CA LYS A 114 -21.54 0.97 3.09
C LYS A 114 -20.06 0.88 2.75
N ILE A 115 -19.23 1.51 3.56
CA ILE A 115 -17.78 1.65 3.33
C ILE A 115 -17.01 0.85 4.37
N GLY A 116 -16.15 -0.05 3.89
CA GLY A 116 -15.18 -0.72 4.75
C GLY A 116 -13.99 0.18 5.06
N ILE A 117 -13.43 0.05 6.25
CA ILE A 117 -12.17 0.70 6.64
C ILE A 117 -11.20 -0.32 7.23
N GLN A 118 -9.96 -0.31 6.77
CA GLN A 118 -8.88 -1.09 7.39
C GLN A 118 -8.41 -0.37 8.66
N VAL A 119 -8.38 -1.07 9.79
CA VAL A 119 -7.93 -0.52 11.07
C VAL A 119 -6.68 -1.22 11.63
N ASP A 120 -6.36 -2.41 11.13
CA ASP A 120 -5.17 -3.18 11.53
C ASP A 120 -3.97 -2.76 10.67
N THR A 121 -3.47 -1.55 10.91
CA THR A 121 -2.35 -0.96 10.17
C THR A 121 -1.71 0.19 10.93
N MET A 122 -0.40 0.38 10.79
CA MET A 122 0.33 1.51 11.37
C MET A 122 0.06 2.85 10.64
N GLY A 123 -0.42 2.81 9.40
CA GLY A 123 -0.77 4.02 8.64
C GLY A 123 -2.02 4.73 9.12
N LEU A 124 -2.85 4.09 9.98
CA LEU A 124 -4.05 4.68 10.56
C LEU A 124 -3.92 4.79 12.08
N THR A 125 -3.66 6.01 12.57
CA THR A 125 -3.61 6.24 14.02
C THR A 125 -5.01 6.16 14.65
N PRO A 126 -5.14 5.75 15.93
CA PRO A 126 -6.43 5.75 16.63
C PRO A 126 -7.13 7.11 16.60
N ARG A 127 -6.36 8.20 16.72
CA ARG A 127 -6.90 9.56 16.63
C ARG A 127 -7.55 9.84 15.27
N LEU A 128 -6.87 9.49 14.18
CA LEU A 128 -7.39 9.69 12.83
C LEU A 128 -8.62 8.81 12.58
N PHE A 129 -8.61 7.57 13.05
CA PHE A 129 -9.78 6.69 12.97
C PHE A 129 -11.01 7.28 13.64
N LEU A 130 -10.85 7.83 14.87
CA LEU A 130 -11.94 8.48 15.59
C LEU A 130 -12.47 9.72 14.85
N GLN A 131 -11.59 10.54 14.27
CA GLN A 131 -11.97 11.70 13.45
C GLN A 131 -12.73 11.27 12.18
N ILE A 132 -12.28 10.21 11.50
CA ILE A 132 -12.98 9.66 10.32
C ILE A 132 -14.36 9.15 10.72
N LYS A 133 -14.45 8.40 11.81
CA LYS A 133 -15.72 7.89 12.31
C LYS A 133 -16.70 9.02 12.65
N GLU A 134 -16.23 10.06 13.33
CA GLU A 134 -17.04 11.22 13.69
C GLU A 134 -17.56 11.98 12.46
N ILE A 135 -16.69 12.28 11.49
CA ILE A 135 -17.06 13.07 10.31
C ILE A 135 -17.95 12.31 9.31
N LEU A 136 -17.89 10.98 9.34
CA LEU A 136 -18.70 10.10 8.48
C LEU A 136 -19.98 9.61 9.19
N ASP A 137 -20.16 9.89 10.48
CA ASP A 137 -21.37 9.51 11.23
C ASP A 137 -22.63 10.10 10.58
N GLY A 138 -23.64 9.26 10.36
CA GLY A 138 -24.87 9.65 9.66
C GLY A 138 -24.71 10.03 8.18
N TRP A 139 -23.47 10.08 7.64
CA TRP A 139 -23.21 10.37 6.23
C TRP A 139 -23.05 9.12 5.38
N CYS A 140 -22.40 8.08 5.90
CA CYS A 140 -22.32 6.75 5.29
C CYS A 140 -22.32 5.68 6.38
N ASP A 141 -22.52 4.41 6.01
CA ASP A 141 -22.37 3.27 6.90
C ASP A 141 -20.91 2.83 6.92
N LEU A 142 -20.12 3.36 7.89
CA LEU A 142 -18.71 3.01 8.04
C LEU A 142 -18.57 1.77 8.92
N THR A 143 -17.98 0.70 8.36
CA THR A 143 -17.74 -0.56 9.08
C THR A 143 -16.27 -0.98 9.02
N VAL A 144 -15.80 -1.60 10.11
CA VAL A 144 -14.45 -2.18 10.12
C VAL A 144 -14.41 -3.37 9.19
N ALA A 145 -13.58 -3.29 8.17
CA ALA A 145 -13.42 -4.38 7.21
C ALA A 145 -12.45 -5.44 7.73
N PRO A 146 -12.72 -6.73 7.50
CA PRO A 146 -11.72 -7.77 7.72
C PRO A 146 -10.51 -7.58 6.79
N ASP A 147 -9.35 -8.10 7.18
CA ASP A 147 -8.12 -8.00 6.39
C ASP A 147 -8.14 -8.95 5.17
N PHE A 148 -9.10 -8.74 4.28
CA PHE A 148 -9.35 -9.64 3.16
C PHE A 148 -8.36 -9.45 1.99
N ILE A 149 -7.75 -8.28 1.82
CA ILE A 149 -6.72 -8.09 0.78
C ILE A 149 -5.52 -8.97 1.11
N ARG A 150 -5.13 -9.08 2.38
CA ARG A 150 -4.10 -10.02 2.80
C ARG A 150 -4.44 -11.46 2.39
N VAL A 151 -5.71 -11.86 2.51
CA VAL A 151 -6.14 -13.20 2.08
C VAL A 151 -6.01 -13.38 0.56
N LEU A 152 -6.34 -12.35 -0.25
CA LEU A 152 -6.12 -12.38 -1.70
C LEU A 152 -4.64 -12.50 -2.08
N ARG A 153 -3.74 -11.93 -1.26
CA ARG A 153 -2.27 -11.99 -1.45
C ARG A 153 -1.66 -13.33 -1.03
N LEU A 154 -2.37 -14.21 -0.33
CA LEU A 154 -1.85 -15.53 0.07
C LEU A 154 -1.54 -16.42 -1.14
N VAL A 155 -2.38 -16.39 -2.16
CA VAL A 155 -2.17 -17.15 -3.40
C VAL A 155 -1.45 -16.26 -4.41
N LYS A 156 -0.18 -16.57 -4.67
CA LYS A 156 0.70 -15.80 -5.54
C LYS A 156 0.38 -16.02 -7.01
N SER A 157 0.49 -14.96 -7.80
CA SER A 157 0.46 -15.05 -9.26
C SER A 157 1.78 -15.62 -9.81
N SER A 158 1.81 -15.94 -11.11
CA SER A 158 3.05 -16.38 -11.75
C SER A 158 4.13 -15.29 -11.69
N GLN A 159 3.78 -14.03 -11.92
CA GLN A 159 4.73 -12.92 -11.83
C GLN A 159 5.26 -12.74 -10.40
N GLU A 160 4.42 -12.86 -9.38
CA GLU A 160 4.86 -12.83 -7.98
C GLU A 160 5.81 -14.00 -7.67
N LEU A 161 5.51 -15.21 -8.15
CA LEU A 161 6.37 -16.38 -7.95
C LEU A 161 7.74 -16.23 -8.61
N ASP A 162 7.82 -15.56 -9.76
CA ASP A 162 9.10 -15.30 -10.42
C ASP A 162 9.97 -14.33 -9.61
N TYR A 163 9.37 -13.28 -9.02
CA TYR A 163 10.06 -12.40 -8.07
C TYR A 163 10.50 -13.13 -6.80
N PHE A 164 9.65 -14.00 -6.23
CA PHE A 164 10.02 -14.80 -5.06
C PHE A 164 11.21 -15.71 -5.31
N ARG A 165 11.26 -16.37 -6.49
CA ARG A 165 12.40 -17.22 -6.85
C ARG A 165 13.68 -16.42 -7.00
N LYS A 166 13.62 -15.28 -7.73
CA LYS A 166 14.77 -14.39 -7.90
C LYS A 166 15.27 -13.83 -6.56
N ALA A 167 14.36 -13.40 -5.68
CA ALA A 167 14.71 -12.94 -4.35
C ALA A 167 15.38 -14.05 -3.51
N GLY A 168 14.90 -15.29 -3.61
CA GLY A 168 15.52 -16.44 -2.95
C GLY A 168 16.95 -16.69 -3.41
N GLU A 169 17.20 -16.69 -4.74
CA GLU A 169 18.54 -16.84 -5.32
C GLU A 169 19.50 -15.73 -4.85
N ILE A 170 19.03 -14.48 -4.80
CA ILE A 170 19.82 -13.34 -4.29
C ILE A 170 20.13 -13.54 -2.80
N MET A 171 19.12 -13.93 -2.00
CA MET A 171 19.32 -14.13 -0.56
C MET A 171 20.30 -15.28 -0.25
N ASP A 172 20.33 -16.34 -1.03
CA ASP A 172 21.31 -17.42 -0.86
C ASP A 172 22.75 -16.86 -1.01
N ILE A 173 23.01 -16.04 -2.05
CA ILE A 173 24.31 -15.39 -2.28
C ILE A 173 24.65 -14.43 -1.12
N VAL A 174 23.68 -13.61 -0.68
CA VAL A 174 23.87 -12.65 0.42
C VAL A 174 24.21 -13.39 1.70
N MET A 175 23.48 -14.46 2.02
CA MET A 175 23.71 -15.25 3.24
C MET A 175 25.08 -15.94 3.24
N ASP A 176 25.53 -16.46 2.11
CA ASP A 176 26.88 -17.03 1.99
C ASP A 176 27.95 -15.99 2.34
N LYS A 177 27.81 -14.76 1.81
CA LYS A 177 28.75 -13.66 2.11
C LYS A 177 28.69 -13.21 3.57
N VAL A 178 27.52 -13.16 4.15
CA VAL A 178 27.34 -12.85 5.59
C VAL A 178 27.97 -13.92 6.47
N ILE A 179 27.82 -15.20 6.12
CA ILE A 179 28.45 -16.31 6.85
C ILE A 179 29.98 -16.21 6.76
N GLU A 180 30.54 -15.94 5.58
CA GLU A 180 31.98 -15.73 5.39
C GLU A 180 32.53 -14.57 6.26
N ALA A 181 31.74 -13.48 6.40
CA ALA A 181 32.13 -12.30 7.21
C ALA A 181 31.94 -12.50 8.72
N THR A 182 31.25 -13.57 9.13
CA THR A 182 30.92 -13.82 10.53
C THR A 182 31.94 -14.76 11.17
N TYR A 183 32.84 -14.22 12.04
CA TYR A 183 33.83 -14.98 12.77
C TYR A 183 33.99 -14.41 14.19
N PRO A 184 34.58 -15.17 15.15
CA PRO A 184 34.82 -14.67 16.50
C PRO A 184 35.66 -13.39 16.51
N GLY A 185 35.09 -12.28 17.00
CA GLY A 185 35.74 -10.96 17.02
C GLY A 185 35.40 -10.07 15.83
N ALA A 186 34.60 -10.53 14.89
CA ALA A 186 34.06 -9.66 13.80
C ALA A 186 33.23 -8.51 14.38
N PHE A 187 33.37 -7.33 13.81
CA PHE A 187 32.53 -6.19 14.16
C PHE A 187 31.16 -6.31 13.46
N GLU A 188 30.09 -6.19 14.22
CA GLU A 188 28.71 -6.32 13.71
C GLU A 188 28.44 -5.39 12.50
N GLY A 189 28.97 -4.16 12.54
CA GLY A 189 28.83 -3.20 11.45
C GLY A 189 29.42 -3.67 10.14
N ASP A 190 30.52 -4.45 10.15
CA ASP A 190 31.14 -5.00 8.93
C ASP A 190 30.26 -6.12 8.34
N ILE A 191 29.59 -6.88 9.20
CA ILE A 191 28.63 -7.90 8.78
C ILE A 191 27.41 -7.26 8.09
N TYR A 192 26.86 -6.19 8.68
CA TYR A 192 25.79 -5.41 8.06
C TYR A 192 26.23 -4.76 6.73
N ALA A 193 27.42 -4.19 6.69
CA ALA A 193 27.99 -3.61 5.47
C ALA A 193 28.09 -4.67 4.35
N THR A 194 28.54 -5.87 4.69
CA THR A 194 28.63 -7.00 3.74
C THR A 194 27.24 -7.40 3.21
N PHE A 195 26.24 -7.46 4.10
CA PHE A 195 24.87 -7.75 3.72
C PHE A 195 24.34 -6.75 2.67
N TYR A 196 24.39 -5.46 3.00
CA TYR A 196 23.84 -4.42 2.14
C TYR A 196 24.66 -4.22 0.85
N ASP A 197 25.99 -4.27 0.91
CA ASP A 197 26.84 -4.17 -0.29
C ASP A 197 26.52 -5.31 -1.27
N THR A 198 26.40 -6.54 -0.77
CA THR A 198 26.07 -7.69 -1.61
C THR A 198 24.67 -7.57 -2.19
N LEU A 199 23.67 -7.18 -1.38
CA LEU A 199 22.29 -7.02 -1.80
C LEU A 199 22.17 -6.00 -2.95
N PHE A 200 22.72 -4.80 -2.77
CA PHE A 200 22.64 -3.73 -3.79
C PHE A 200 23.45 -4.03 -5.05
N ARG A 201 24.60 -4.75 -4.95
CA ARG A 201 25.34 -5.19 -6.16
C ARG A 201 24.58 -6.21 -6.99
N LEU A 202 23.61 -6.91 -6.39
CA LEU A 202 22.74 -7.85 -7.07
C LEU A 202 21.43 -7.20 -7.54
N ASP A 203 21.37 -5.88 -7.56
CA ASP A 203 20.22 -5.09 -8.04
C ASP A 203 18.92 -5.43 -7.29
N ALA A 204 19.04 -5.62 -5.99
CA ALA A 204 17.91 -5.83 -5.10
C ALA A 204 17.68 -4.62 -4.19
N ASP A 205 16.43 -4.41 -3.82
CA ASP A 205 15.99 -3.35 -2.92
C ASP A 205 16.10 -3.77 -1.45
N LEU A 206 15.96 -2.79 -0.56
CA LEU A 206 15.84 -3.02 0.88
C LEU A 206 14.59 -3.87 1.19
N PRO A 207 14.70 -4.79 2.17
CA PRO A 207 13.59 -5.60 2.61
C PRO A 207 12.49 -4.82 3.33
#